data_d1696fa299552999f009caf86eaa2981
#
_entry.id   d1696fa299552999f009caf86eaa2981
#
_cell.length_a   1.000
_cell.length_b   1.000
_cell.length_c   1.000
_cell.angle_alpha   90.00
_cell.angle_beta   90.00
_cell.angle_gamma   90.00
#
_symmetry.space_group_name_H-M   'P 1'
#
loop_
_entity.id
_entity.type
_entity.pdbx_description
1 polymer ?
#
loop_
_entity_poly.entity_id
_entity_poly.type
_entity_poly.pdbx_seq_one_letter_code
_entity_poly.pdbx_strand_id
1 'polypeptide(L)'
;MLKTLPTLLVFTIFIKCIDSKEPIRSYVAIKNKTTTKGFIHEIAICDSQEKKILYRLKTSTSDIDTIILVDQQTKNIVANLEGIWVDGTFNVTFSIYDTKLNKWTDGTIKRIARVADDDYAIKYNNHHLNTDRRWYSKKVKLYYTTNKEYLARFRIRYRWFNWSPIKYDIQIYSNKVPDAVYFFLLTIMEHRGLSEE
;
A
#
# COMPACT_ATOMS: atom_id res chain seq x y z
N MET A 1 55.94 21.63 -5.97
CA MET A 1 55.24 20.47 -5.35
C MET A 1 53.90 20.99 -4.81
N LEU A 2 52.86 20.86 -5.60
CA LEU A 2 51.50 21.27 -5.21
C LEU A 2 50.82 20.17 -4.38
N LYS A 3 50.38 20.57 -3.20
CA LYS A 3 49.50 19.74 -2.35
C LYS A 3 48.03 20.00 -2.80
N THR A 4 47.49 19.08 -3.58
CA THR A 4 46.05 19.01 -3.88
C THR A 4 45.50 17.71 -3.27
N LEU A 5 44.88 17.83 -2.12
CA LEU A 5 43.83 16.95 -1.54
C LEU A 5 43.46 17.58 -0.19
N PRO A 6 42.24 17.92 0.09
CA PRO A 6 41.15 17.01 0.34
C PRO A 6 39.74 17.62 0.05
N THR A 7 39.34 17.80 -1.19
CA THR A 7 38.01 18.33 -1.48
C THR A 7 36.97 17.24 -1.79
N LEU A 8 37.41 15.98 -1.92
CA LEU A 8 36.53 14.88 -2.33
C LEU A 8 35.78 14.19 -1.16
N LEU A 9 36.22 14.42 0.07
CA LEU A 9 35.64 13.70 1.24
C LEU A 9 34.40 14.37 1.84
N VAL A 10 34.11 15.63 1.50
CA VAL A 10 33.00 16.38 2.08
C VAL A 10 31.68 16.10 1.35
N PHE A 11 31.72 15.68 0.08
CA PHE A 11 30.49 15.44 -0.70
C PHE A 11 29.76 14.14 -0.38
N THR A 12 30.44 13.17 0.22
CA THR A 12 29.82 11.86 0.54
C THR A 12 29.00 11.84 1.82
N ILE A 13 29.13 12.85 2.67
CA ILE A 13 28.44 12.89 3.98
C ILE A 13 27.05 13.54 3.86
N PHE A 14 26.83 14.41 2.87
CA PHE A 14 25.54 15.14 2.73
C PHE A 14 24.39 14.36 2.08
N ILE A 15 24.64 13.21 1.47
CA ILE A 15 23.59 12.42 0.78
C ILE A 15 22.84 11.47 1.72
N LYS A 16 23.30 11.25 2.95
CA LYS A 16 22.71 10.28 3.90
C LYS A 16 21.67 10.86 4.87
N CYS A 17 21.30 12.12 4.76
CA CYS A 17 20.39 12.79 5.71
C CYS A 17 18.96 13.02 5.22
N ILE A 18 18.48 12.27 4.22
CA ILE A 18 17.11 12.38 3.74
C ILE A 18 16.43 11.02 3.91
N ASP A 19 15.54 10.93 4.88
CA ASP A 19 14.69 9.81 5.31
C ASP A 19 15.32 8.87 6.38
N SER A 20 15.75 9.40 7.50
CA SER A 20 16.29 8.60 8.62
C SER A 20 15.24 8.08 9.61
N LYS A 21 13.94 8.25 9.34
CA LYS A 21 12.91 7.66 10.20
C LYS A 21 12.81 6.17 9.91
N GLU A 22 13.13 5.33 10.88
CA GLU A 22 12.93 3.90 10.75
C GLU A 22 11.44 3.54 10.75
N PRO A 23 11.00 2.57 9.93
CA PRO A 23 9.63 2.11 9.95
C PRO A 23 9.34 1.39 11.28
N ILE A 24 8.20 1.69 11.89
CA ILE A 24 7.73 1.00 13.10
C ILE A 24 7.21 -0.41 12.79
N ARG A 25 6.76 -0.65 11.55
CA ARG A 25 6.37 -1.97 11.03
C ARG A 25 6.74 -2.08 9.55
N SER A 26 7.10 -3.29 9.13
CA SER A 26 7.40 -3.59 7.73
C SER A 26 6.77 -4.91 7.33
N TYR A 27 6.18 -4.95 6.13
CA TYR A 27 5.52 -6.11 5.55
C TYR A 27 5.99 -6.33 4.11
N VAL A 28 5.78 -7.55 3.63
CA VAL A 28 5.92 -7.89 2.21
C VAL A 28 4.57 -8.37 1.71
N ALA A 29 3.98 -7.65 0.76
CA ALA A 29 2.80 -8.12 0.05
C ALA A 29 3.24 -8.91 -1.19
N ILE A 30 2.70 -10.13 -1.35
CA ILE A 30 3.00 -11.04 -2.44
C ILE A 30 1.71 -11.28 -3.22
N LYS A 31 1.69 -10.83 -4.47
CA LYS A 31 0.58 -11.06 -5.42
C LYS A 31 0.91 -12.27 -6.27
N ASN A 32 0.14 -13.33 -6.14
CA ASN A 32 0.27 -14.50 -6.99
C ASN A 32 -0.34 -14.22 -8.37
N LYS A 33 0.31 -14.67 -9.43
CA LYS A 33 -0.30 -14.65 -10.76
C LYS A 33 -1.42 -15.69 -10.79
N THR A 34 -2.65 -15.23 -10.93
CA THR A 34 -3.76 -16.12 -11.29
C THR A 34 -3.85 -16.21 -12.81
N THR A 35 -3.93 -17.43 -13.32
CA THR A 35 -4.03 -17.70 -14.76
C THR A 35 -5.46 -17.60 -15.31
N THR A 36 -6.44 -17.33 -14.45
CA THR A 36 -7.86 -17.32 -14.81
C THR A 36 -8.36 -15.89 -15.02
N LYS A 37 -8.77 -15.56 -16.24
CA LYS A 37 -9.46 -14.29 -16.54
C LYS A 37 -10.68 -14.17 -15.63
N GLY A 38 -10.81 -13.05 -14.92
CA GLY A 38 -12.00 -12.72 -14.13
C GLY A 38 -11.89 -12.94 -12.63
N PHE A 39 -10.78 -13.53 -12.11
CA PHE A 39 -10.58 -13.65 -10.67
C PHE A 39 -9.51 -12.69 -10.18
N ILE A 40 -9.87 -11.92 -9.18
CA ILE A 40 -8.93 -11.01 -8.55
C ILE A 40 -7.95 -11.80 -7.70
N HIS A 41 -6.74 -11.34 -7.74
CA HIS A 41 -5.58 -11.99 -7.18
C HIS A 41 -5.65 -12.04 -5.66
N GLU A 42 -5.34 -13.18 -5.10
CA GLU A 42 -5.05 -13.28 -3.67
C GLU A 42 -3.71 -12.60 -3.39
N ILE A 43 -3.70 -11.68 -2.44
CA ILE A 43 -2.48 -11.03 -1.95
C ILE A 43 -2.19 -11.55 -0.54
N ALA A 44 -1.03 -12.18 -0.38
CA ALA A 44 -0.52 -12.58 0.92
C ALA A 44 0.29 -11.44 1.53
N ILE A 45 -0.03 -11.05 2.77
CA ILE A 45 0.75 -10.09 3.56
C ILE A 45 1.62 -10.88 4.52
N CYS A 46 2.92 -10.82 4.31
CA CYS A 46 3.92 -11.54 5.08
C CYS A 46 4.68 -10.61 6.02
N ASP A 47 5.37 -11.18 6.99
CA ASP A 47 6.39 -10.47 7.74
C ASP A 47 7.51 -9.95 6.82
N SER A 48 8.37 -9.07 7.33
CA SER A 48 9.45 -8.45 6.55
C SER A 48 10.48 -9.44 6.00
N GLN A 49 10.54 -10.64 6.56
CA GLN A 49 11.45 -11.73 6.15
C GLN A 49 10.77 -12.77 5.24
N GLU A 50 9.47 -12.61 4.94
CA GLU A 50 8.66 -13.53 4.14
C GLU A 50 8.51 -14.94 4.74
N LYS A 51 8.77 -15.10 6.04
CA LYS A 51 8.72 -16.39 6.72
C LYS A 51 7.31 -16.78 7.16
N LYS A 52 6.47 -15.78 7.47
CA LYS A 52 5.12 -16.00 8.00
C LYS A 52 4.11 -15.15 7.24
N ILE A 53 3.04 -15.78 6.75
CA ILE A 53 1.87 -15.08 6.25
C ILE A 53 1.05 -14.62 7.45
N LEU A 54 0.85 -13.30 7.57
CA LEU A 54 0.10 -12.68 8.65
C LEU A 54 -1.37 -12.49 8.26
N TYR A 55 -1.61 -11.99 7.02
CA TYR A 55 -2.94 -11.74 6.50
C TYR A 55 -3.07 -12.23 5.07
N ARG A 56 -4.31 -12.47 4.63
CA ARG A 56 -4.64 -12.69 3.23
C ARG A 56 -5.74 -11.74 2.80
N LEU A 57 -5.51 -11.05 1.70
CA LEU A 57 -6.52 -10.32 0.97
C LEU A 57 -7.11 -11.28 -0.07
N LYS A 58 -8.41 -11.49 0.02
CA LYS A 58 -9.17 -12.27 -0.94
C LYS A 58 -10.17 -11.37 -1.62
N THR A 59 -10.24 -11.46 -2.92
CA THR A 59 -11.11 -10.64 -3.74
C THR A 59 -12.06 -11.52 -4.52
N SER A 60 -13.27 -11.06 -4.75
CA SER A 60 -14.22 -11.70 -5.64
C SER A 60 -14.58 -10.75 -6.77
N THR A 61 -14.78 -11.30 -7.97
CA THR A 61 -15.29 -10.56 -9.11
C THR A 61 -16.80 -10.73 -9.14
N SER A 62 -17.50 -9.68 -8.88
CA SER A 62 -18.90 -9.47 -9.22
C SER A 62 -19.03 -8.02 -9.65
N ASP A 63 -20.21 -7.57 -10.06
CA ASP A 63 -20.46 -6.14 -10.37
C ASP A 63 -20.13 -5.22 -9.18
N ILE A 64 -20.03 -5.81 -7.97
CA ILE A 64 -19.55 -5.19 -6.74
C ILE A 64 -18.35 -6.01 -6.27
N ASP A 65 -17.16 -5.46 -6.44
CA ASP A 65 -15.94 -6.11 -5.95
C ASP A 65 -15.86 -6.00 -4.44
N THR A 66 -15.86 -7.15 -3.78
CA THR A 66 -15.65 -7.25 -2.34
C THR A 66 -14.27 -7.84 -2.05
N ILE A 67 -13.49 -7.12 -1.28
CA ILE A 67 -12.18 -7.54 -0.80
C ILE A 67 -12.25 -7.76 0.70
N ILE A 68 -11.91 -8.95 1.16
CA ILE A 68 -11.83 -9.26 2.59
C ILE A 68 -10.38 -9.45 3.03
N LEU A 69 -10.06 -8.92 4.21
CA LEU A 69 -8.80 -9.15 4.89
C LEU A 69 -8.99 -10.21 5.98
N VAL A 70 -8.31 -11.32 5.85
CA VAL A 70 -8.37 -12.44 6.77
C VAL A 70 -7.07 -12.52 7.57
N ASP A 71 -7.17 -12.47 8.89
CA ASP A 71 -6.06 -12.79 9.80
C ASP A 71 -5.72 -14.28 9.71
N GLN A 72 -4.46 -14.62 9.44
CA GLN A 72 -4.07 -16.02 9.24
C GLN A 72 -3.92 -16.80 10.54
N GLN A 73 -3.76 -16.14 11.66
CA GLN A 73 -3.66 -16.78 12.96
C GLN A 73 -5.05 -17.16 13.50
N THR A 74 -5.98 -16.22 13.47
CA THR A 74 -7.34 -16.42 14.01
C THR A 74 -8.34 -16.96 13.00
N LYS A 75 -8.02 -16.85 11.69
CA LYS A 75 -8.91 -17.15 10.55
C LYS A 75 -10.13 -16.24 10.45
N ASN A 76 -10.18 -15.18 11.24
CA ASN A 76 -11.28 -14.23 11.23
C ASN A 76 -11.13 -13.18 10.13
N ILE A 77 -12.25 -12.70 9.61
CA ILE A 77 -12.31 -11.52 8.77
C ILE A 77 -12.14 -10.32 9.71
N VAL A 78 -11.08 -9.53 9.48
CA VAL A 78 -10.73 -8.36 10.29
C VAL A 78 -11.02 -7.04 9.58
N ALA A 79 -11.24 -7.08 8.27
CA ALA A 79 -11.66 -5.92 7.50
C ALA A 79 -12.29 -6.36 6.17
N ASN A 80 -13.16 -5.53 5.61
CA ASN A 80 -13.72 -5.67 4.27
C ASN A 80 -13.67 -4.34 3.52
N LEU A 81 -13.67 -4.42 2.20
CA LEU A 81 -13.72 -3.29 1.29
C LEU A 81 -14.75 -3.62 0.21
N GLU A 82 -15.64 -2.67 -0.06
CA GLU A 82 -16.73 -2.81 -1.03
C GLU A 82 -16.78 -1.58 -1.94
N GLY A 83 -17.06 -1.79 -3.22
CA GLY A 83 -17.19 -0.68 -4.15
C GLY A 83 -17.48 -1.12 -5.56
N ILE A 84 -17.95 -0.18 -6.36
CA ILE A 84 -18.14 -0.37 -7.78
C ILE A 84 -16.85 0.06 -8.49
N TRP A 85 -16.26 -0.85 -9.23
CA TRP A 85 -15.02 -0.67 -9.99
C TRP A 85 -15.36 -0.31 -11.44
N VAL A 86 -15.97 0.86 -11.64
CA VAL A 86 -16.32 1.33 -13.00
C VAL A 86 -15.22 2.28 -13.48
N ASP A 87 -14.87 2.15 -14.76
CA ASP A 87 -13.90 3.02 -15.43
C ASP A 87 -14.14 4.50 -15.15
N GLY A 88 -13.14 5.16 -14.63
CA GLY A 88 -13.09 6.61 -14.40
C GLY A 88 -13.56 7.11 -13.04
N THR A 89 -14.49 6.45 -12.36
CA THR A 89 -14.95 6.86 -11.02
C THR A 89 -14.68 5.77 -10.00
N PHE A 90 -13.72 5.99 -9.17
CA PHE A 90 -13.34 5.06 -8.13
C PHE A 90 -13.71 5.63 -6.76
N ASN A 91 -14.70 5.03 -6.12
CA ASN A 91 -15.10 5.38 -4.76
C ASN A 91 -15.49 4.09 -4.05
N VAL A 92 -14.67 3.68 -3.10
CA VAL A 92 -14.91 2.46 -2.33
C VAL A 92 -15.06 2.79 -0.86
N THR A 93 -15.89 2.01 -0.19
CA THR A 93 -16.03 2.00 1.26
C THR A 93 -15.30 0.80 1.84
N PHE A 94 -14.80 0.95 3.04
CA PHE A 94 -14.22 -0.17 3.77
C PHE A 94 -14.61 -0.10 5.23
N SER A 95 -14.65 -1.26 5.88
CA SER A 95 -14.91 -1.39 7.31
C SER A 95 -13.79 -2.21 7.94
N ILE A 96 -13.29 -1.76 9.10
CA ILE A 96 -12.24 -2.41 9.86
C ILE A 96 -12.77 -2.74 11.25
N TYR A 97 -12.60 -3.99 11.68
CA TYR A 97 -12.97 -4.42 13.02
C TYR A 97 -11.93 -3.97 14.04
N ASP A 98 -12.35 -3.08 14.94
CA ASP A 98 -11.53 -2.65 16.07
C ASP A 98 -11.76 -3.60 17.24
N THR A 99 -10.77 -4.45 17.52
CA THR A 99 -10.84 -5.43 18.62
C THR A 99 -10.90 -4.79 20.00
N LYS A 100 -10.36 -3.57 20.16
CA LYS A 100 -10.39 -2.86 21.45
C LYS A 100 -11.77 -2.27 21.75
N LEU A 101 -12.43 -1.78 20.71
CA LEU A 101 -13.76 -1.18 20.82
C LEU A 101 -14.88 -2.19 20.53
N ASN A 102 -14.53 -3.40 20.12
CA ASN A 102 -15.47 -4.48 19.72
C ASN A 102 -16.51 -3.97 18.71
N LYS A 103 -16.06 -3.19 17.72
CA LYS A 103 -16.95 -2.60 16.70
C LYS A 103 -16.26 -2.44 15.36
N TRP A 104 -17.07 -2.40 14.31
CA TRP A 104 -16.64 -2.01 12.99
C TRP A 104 -16.55 -0.49 12.85
N THR A 105 -15.53 -0.02 12.17
CA THR A 105 -15.32 1.41 11.87
C THR A 105 -15.13 1.57 10.39
N ASP A 106 -15.94 2.45 9.80
CA ASP A 106 -16.00 2.65 8.35
C ASP A 106 -15.01 3.72 7.88
N GLY A 107 -14.62 3.58 6.63
CA GLY A 107 -13.80 4.54 5.92
C GLY A 107 -14.12 4.55 4.43
N THR A 108 -13.49 5.47 3.70
CA THR A 108 -13.64 5.59 2.25
C THR A 108 -12.29 5.81 1.58
N ILE A 109 -12.11 5.27 0.36
CA ILE A 109 -11.00 5.57 -0.51
C ILE A 109 -11.56 6.11 -1.82
N LYS A 110 -11.14 7.31 -2.20
CA LYS A 110 -11.53 7.97 -3.45
C LYS A 110 -10.31 8.18 -4.33
N ARG A 111 -10.46 7.89 -5.61
CA ARG A 111 -9.46 8.23 -6.63
C ARG A 111 -9.49 9.73 -6.91
N ILE A 112 -8.31 10.31 -7.03
CA ILE A 112 -8.11 11.67 -7.52
C ILE A 112 -7.37 11.53 -8.85
N ALA A 113 -8.11 11.64 -9.96
CA ALA A 113 -7.53 11.54 -11.30
C ALA A 113 -6.55 12.68 -11.54
N ARG A 114 -5.35 12.35 -12.04
CA ARG A 114 -4.32 13.29 -12.50
C ARG A 114 -3.87 12.91 -13.90
N VAL A 115 -3.21 13.84 -14.60
CA VAL A 115 -2.81 13.68 -16.01
C VAL A 115 -1.86 12.48 -16.21
N ALA A 116 -0.97 12.21 -15.26
CA ALA A 116 0.07 11.18 -15.42
C ALA A 116 -0.09 9.97 -14.50
N ASP A 117 -0.68 10.16 -13.34
CA ASP A 117 -0.87 9.12 -12.32
C ASP A 117 -2.07 9.46 -11.45
N ASP A 118 -2.63 8.45 -10.76
CA ASP A 118 -3.69 8.70 -9.81
C ASP A 118 -3.16 8.81 -8.39
N ASP A 119 -3.73 9.76 -7.69
CA ASP A 119 -3.65 9.82 -6.25
C ASP A 119 -4.95 9.30 -5.63
N TYR A 120 -4.86 8.99 -4.34
CA TYR A 120 -6.00 8.51 -3.56
C TYR A 120 -6.18 9.37 -2.31
N ALA A 121 -7.41 9.78 -2.06
CA ALA A 121 -7.84 10.40 -0.81
C ALA A 121 -8.52 9.34 0.05
N ILE A 122 -8.09 9.22 1.30
CA ILE A 122 -8.61 8.24 2.25
C ILE A 122 -9.18 8.97 3.44
N LYS A 123 -10.39 8.59 3.86
CA LYS A 123 -11.02 9.05 5.09
C LYS A 123 -11.26 7.85 6.00
N TYR A 124 -10.81 7.94 7.24
CA TYR A 124 -11.03 6.91 8.26
C TYR A 124 -11.04 7.55 9.64
N ASN A 125 -12.13 7.39 10.38
CA ASN A 125 -12.26 7.85 11.79
C ASN A 125 -11.67 9.26 12.01
N ASN A 126 -12.17 10.28 11.31
CA ASN A 126 -11.69 11.67 11.32
C ASN A 126 -10.24 11.89 10.80
N HIS A 127 -9.58 10.84 10.34
CA HIS A 127 -8.28 10.95 9.68
C HIS A 127 -8.46 11.16 8.18
N HIS A 128 -7.76 12.13 7.62
CA HIS A 128 -7.72 12.42 6.19
C HIS A 128 -6.29 12.21 5.68
N LEU A 129 -6.15 11.29 4.73
CA LEU A 129 -4.86 10.87 4.19
C LEU A 129 -4.86 11.04 2.68
N ASN A 130 -3.72 11.37 2.11
CA ASN A 130 -3.52 11.44 0.66
C ASN A 130 -2.27 10.66 0.25
N THR A 131 -2.34 10.05 -0.92
CA THR A 131 -1.13 9.51 -1.56
C THR A 131 -0.38 10.59 -2.31
N ASP A 132 0.90 10.36 -2.52
CA ASP A 132 1.76 11.08 -3.45
C ASP A 132 2.54 10.04 -4.26
N ARG A 133 2.23 9.93 -5.53
CA ARG A 133 2.91 9.09 -6.50
C ARG A 133 3.53 9.97 -7.57
N ARG A 134 4.83 9.81 -7.79
CA ARG A 134 5.49 10.45 -8.91
C ARG A 134 5.54 9.46 -10.08
N TRP A 135 5.09 9.86 -11.25
CA TRP A 135 4.96 9.05 -12.47
C TRP A 135 6.19 8.21 -12.83
N TYR A 136 7.40 8.67 -12.49
CA TYR A 136 8.66 7.95 -12.72
C TYR A 136 9.10 7.10 -11.52
N SER A 137 8.35 7.10 -10.41
CA SER A 137 8.76 6.44 -9.17
C SER A 137 7.96 5.16 -8.94
N LYS A 138 8.67 4.05 -8.74
CA LYS A 138 8.08 2.79 -8.25
C LYS A 138 7.68 2.86 -6.76
N LYS A 139 7.68 4.06 -6.17
CA LYS A 139 7.36 4.30 -4.76
C LYS A 139 6.12 5.15 -4.66
N VAL A 140 5.19 4.73 -3.82
CA VAL A 140 4.03 5.53 -3.41
C VAL A 140 4.20 5.88 -1.94
N LYS A 141 3.97 7.13 -1.62
CA LYS A 141 4.03 7.66 -0.27
C LYS A 141 2.63 8.04 0.20
N LEU A 142 2.34 7.81 1.47
CA LEU A 142 1.09 8.19 2.11
C LEU A 142 1.35 9.20 3.21
N TYR A 143 0.58 10.29 3.20
CA TYR A 143 0.71 11.41 4.10
C TYR A 143 -0.61 11.77 4.78
N TYR A 144 -0.50 12.34 5.96
CA TYR A 144 -1.60 13.04 6.59
C TYR A 144 -1.89 14.35 5.86
N THR A 145 -3.17 14.61 5.54
CA THR A 145 -3.53 15.77 4.71
C THR A 145 -3.21 17.09 5.38
N THR A 146 -3.43 17.19 6.69
CA THR A 146 -3.34 18.44 7.45
C THR A 146 -1.90 18.91 7.68
N ASN A 147 -1.02 18.00 8.11
CA ASN A 147 0.35 18.36 8.54
C ASN A 147 1.45 17.74 7.66
N LYS A 148 1.06 17.07 6.57
CA LYS A 148 1.99 16.34 5.68
C LYS A 148 2.86 15.31 6.41
N GLU A 149 2.41 14.82 7.57
CA GLU A 149 3.12 13.77 8.29
C GLU A 149 3.18 12.50 7.44
N TYR A 150 4.37 11.95 7.34
CA TYR A 150 4.65 10.74 6.58
C TYR A 150 4.20 9.49 7.34
N LEU A 151 3.29 8.72 6.74
CA LEU A 151 2.63 7.58 7.39
C LEU A 151 3.10 6.24 6.88
N ALA A 152 3.23 6.09 5.56
CA ALA A 152 3.62 4.82 4.96
C ALA A 152 4.28 5.00 3.58
N ARG A 153 5.00 3.97 3.17
CA ARG A 153 5.60 3.85 1.84
C ARG A 153 5.36 2.46 1.28
N PHE A 154 4.97 2.43 0.03
CA PHE A 154 4.91 1.23 -0.79
C PHE A 154 6.01 1.28 -1.83
N ARG A 155 6.66 0.17 -2.08
CA ARG A 155 7.69 0.05 -3.12
C ARG A 155 7.56 -1.30 -3.80
N ILE A 156 7.36 -1.29 -5.12
CA ILE A 156 7.43 -2.51 -5.93
C ILE A 156 8.87 -3.02 -5.96
N ARG A 157 9.07 -4.30 -5.72
CA ARG A 157 10.39 -4.95 -5.86
C ARG A 157 10.66 -5.24 -7.31
N TYR A 158 11.92 -5.06 -7.72
CA TYR A 158 12.36 -5.44 -9.05
C TYR A 158 12.24 -6.96 -9.23
N ARG A 159 11.71 -7.38 -10.38
CA ARG A 159 11.62 -8.80 -10.77
C ARG A 159 12.68 -9.09 -11.83
N TRP A 160 13.47 -10.12 -11.61
CA TRP A 160 14.43 -10.61 -12.60
C TRP A 160 13.74 -11.38 -13.74
N PHE A 161 12.61 -12.05 -13.42
CA PHE A 161 11.87 -12.87 -14.38
C PHE A 161 10.37 -12.54 -14.34
N ASN A 162 9.73 -12.52 -15.50
CA ASN A 162 8.29 -12.21 -15.60
C ASN A 162 7.37 -13.24 -14.93
N TRP A 163 7.83 -14.47 -14.72
CA TRP A 163 7.08 -15.52 -14.04
C TRP A 163 7.14 -15.44 -12.51
N SER A 164 8.01 -14.63 -11.94
CA SER A 164 8.06 -14.41 -10.49
C SER A 164 6.82 -13.66 -10.00
N PRO A 165 6.32 -13.93 -8.77
CA PRO A 165 5.23 -13.18 -8.20
C PRO A 165 5.60 -11.69 -8.04
N ILE A 166 4.61 -10.81 -8.13
CA ILE A 166 4.81 -9.40 -7.85
C ILE A 166 4.91 -9.22 -6.33
N LYS A 167 5.94 -8.52 -5.88
CA LYS A 167 6.17 -8.24 -4.46
C LYS A 167 6.25 -6.75 -4.19
N TYR A 168 5.68 -6.33 -3.06
CA TYR A 168 5.70 -4.96 -2.57
C TYR A 168 6.27 -4.92 -1.18
N ASP A 169 7.23 -4.02 -0.94
CA ASP A 169 7.63 -3.63 0.41
C ASP A 169 6.63 -2.59 0.91
N ILE A 170 6.07 -2.83 2.08
CA ILE A 170 5.20 -1.91 2.81
C ILE A 170 5.94 -1.50 4.06
N GLN A 171 6.20 -0.21 4.22
CA GLN A 171 6.86 0.35 5.40
C GLN A 171 5.92 1.35 6.06
N ILE A 172 5.63 1.15 7.34
CA ILE A 172 4.69 1.96 8.13
C ILE A 172 5.47 2.73 9.17
N TYR A 173 5.21 4.02 9.27
CA TYR A 173 5.93 4.98 10.12
C TYR A 173 5.03 5.61 11.20
N SER A 174 3.76 5.23 11.25
CA SER A 174 2.77 5.80 12.19
C SER A 174 1.74 4.75 12.62
N ASN A 175 1.27 4.87 13.87
CA ASN A 175 0.20 4.05 14.43
C ASN A 175 -1.20 4.74 14.39
N LYS A 176 -1.34 5.84 13.66
CA LYS A 176 -2.57 6.66 13.67
C LYS A 176 -3.75 5.98 13.01
N VAL A 177 -3.49 5.10 12.04
CA VAL A 177 -4.52 4.32 11.38
C VAL A 177 -4.14 2.83 11.37
N PRO A 178 -5.13 1.92 11.33
CA PRO A 178 -4.89 0.48 11.24
C PRO A 178 -4.15 0.09 9.96
N ASP A 179 -3.37 -0.99 10.04
CA ASP A 179 -2.59 -1.49 8.91
C ASP A 179 -3.47 -1.93 7.73
N ALA A 180 -4.70 -2.37 7.99
CA ALA A 180 -5.68 -2.73 6.97
C ALA A 180 -5.94 -1.61 5.96
N VAL A 181 -5.90 -0.33 6.38
CA VAL A 181 -6.03 0.83 5.47
C VAL A 181 -4.94 0.81 4.40
N TYR A 182 -3.71 0.51 4.79
CA TYR A 182 -2.58 0.44 3.87
C TYR A 182 -2.68 -0.76 2.93
N PHE A 183 -3.16 -1.90 3.43
CA PHE A 183 -3.33 -3.11 2.62
C PHE A 183 -4.42 -2.94 1.57
N PHE A 184 -5.55 -2.33 1.93
CA PHE A 184 -6.61 -2.01 0.97
C PHE A 184 -6.16 -1.00 -0.09
N LEU A 185 -5.43 0.04 0.32
CA LEU A 185 -4.88 1.00 -0.65
C LEU A 185 -3.98 0.30 -1.68
N LEU A 186 -3.09 -0.60 -1.24
CA LEU A 186 -2.23 -1.36 -2.15
C LEU A 186 -3.07 -2.20 -3.12
N THR A 187 -4.11 -2.88 -2.62
CA THR A 187 -4.97 -3.74 -3.45
C THR A 187 -5.69 -2.93 -4.53
N ILE A 188 -6.19 -1.75 -4.17
CA ILE A 188 -6.84 -0.82 -5.09
C ILE A 188 -5.89 -0.36 -6.19
N MET A 189 -4.67 0.01 -5.82
CA MET A 189 -3.64 0.45 -6.77
C MET A 189 -3.26 -0.66 -7.75
N GLU A 190 -3.31 -1.93 -7.30
CA GLU A 190 -2.99 -3.10 -8.11
C GLU A 190 -4.14 -3.54 -9.02
N HIS A 191 -5.36 -3.33 -8.60
CA HIS A 191 -6.53 -3.69 -9.40
C HIS A 191 -6.56 -2.90 -10.71
N ARG A 192 -6.21 -1.65 -10.66
CA ARG A 192 -6.20 -0.76 -11.82
C ARG A 192 -5.17 -1.15 -12.89
N GLY A 193 -4.05 -1.72 -12.49
CA GLY A 193 -3.03 -2.20 -13.44
C GLY A 193 -3.48 -3.37 -14.31
N LEU A 194 -4.72 -3.90 -14.12
CA LEU A 194 -5.27 -5.02 -14.90
C LEU A 194 -6.28 -4.56 -15.96
N SER A 195 -6.80 -3.35 -15.86
CA SER A 195 -7.75 -2.79 -16.83
C SER A 195 -7.06 -2.11 -18.01
N GLU A 196 -5.73 -1.96 -17.97
CA GLU A 196 -4.92 -1.29 -18.99
C GLU A 196 -4.11 -2.27 -19.88
N GLU A 197 -4.29 -3.59 -19.72
CA GLU A 197 -3.78 -4.64 -20.61
C GLU A 197 -4.92 -5.23 -21.48
#